data_9248b459bea18dd545e9b6a21b740d7e
#
_entry.id   9248b459bea18dd545e9b6a21b740d7e
#
_cell.length_a   1.000
_cell.length_b   1.000
_cell.length_c   1.000
_cell.angle_alpha   90.00
_cell.angle_beta   90.00
_cell.angle_gamma   90.00
#
_symmetry.space_group_name_H-M   'P 1'
#
loop_
_entity.id
_entity.type
_entity.pdbx_description
1 polymer ?
#
loop_
_entity_poly.entity_id
_entity_poly.type
_entity_poly.pdbx_seq_one_letter_code
_entity_poly.pdbx_strand_id
1 'polypeptide(L)'
;ATPIEVDGRINAVEDGSVLITGSGAEANASVSVTISDGANNQSRTVTADGSGAWTISGSEFDVSSFNDGTLTVSATQSDAAGNTSSAASTAVILDNAAPSALTIATPIEVDGRINAVEDGSVLITGSGAEANASVSVTISDGSNNQSRTVTADGSGAWTISGSEFDVSSF
;
A
#
# COMPACT_ATOMS: atom_id res chain seq x y z
N ALA A 1 3.74 9.04 -18.55
CA ALA A 1 4.43 9.14 -17.25
C ALA A 1 4.32 7.77 -16.57
N THR A 2 5.41 7.27 -16.00
CA THR A 2 5.36 6.12 -15.09
C THR A 2 4.62 6.55 -13.83
N PRO A 3 3.76 5.69 -13.24
CA PRO A 3 3.16 5.99 -11.94
C PRO A 3 4.24 6.24 -10.88
N ILE A 4 3.97 7.10 -9.91
CA ILE A 4 4.79 7.25 -8.72
C ILE A 4 4.68 5.93 -7.96
N GLU A 5 5.81 5.42 -7.43
CA GLU A 5 5.89 4.13 -6.74
C GLU A 5 5.21 2.98 -7.53
N VAL A 6 5.48 2.92 -8.85
CA VAL A 6 5.09 1.85 -9.79
C VAL A 6 3.58 1.62 -9.90
N ASP A 7 2.82 1.61 -8.81
CA ASP A 7 1.38 1.33 -8.78
C ASP A 7 0.50 2.58 -8.53
N GLY A 8 1.11 3.73 -8.24
CA GLY A 8 0.40 4.98 -7.95
C GLY A 8 -0.11 5.07 -6.51
N ARG A 9 0.43 4.24 -5.61
CA ARG A 9 0.17 4.25 -4.18
C ARG A 9 1.49 4.37 -3.42
N ILE A 10 1.44 4.93 -2.23
CA ILE A 10 2.55 5.02 -1.28
C ILE A 10 2.07 4.37 0.00
N ASN A 11 2.72 3.32 0.44
CA ASN A 11 2.43 2.61 1.69
C ASN A 11 3.47 2.95 2.77
N ALA A 12 3.29 2.42 3.98
CA ALA A 12 4.18 2.66 5.13
C ALA A 12 5.64 2.16 4.97
N VAL A 13 5.97 1.43 3.90
CA VAL A 13 7.35 1.02 3.59
C VAL A 13 8.01 2.03 2.65
N GLU A 14 7.22 2.70 1.84
CA GLU A 14 7.66 3.62 0.78
C GLU A 14 7.62 5.08 1.22
N ASP A 15 6.75 5.43 2.18
CA ASP A 15 6.43 6.81 2.59
C ASP A 15 7.65 7.62 3.06
N GLY A 16 8.69 6.96 3.58
CA GLY A 16 9.94 7.60 4.01
C GLY A 16 10.89 7.97 2.86
N SER A 17 10.64 7.53 1.62
CA SER A 17 11.58 7.72 0.50
C SER A 17 10.89 7.67 -0.86
N VAL A 18 9.97 8.59 -1.11
CA VAL A 18 9.18 8.64 -2.35
C VAL A 18 9.99 9.23 -3.49
N LEU A 19 10.24 8.40 -4.52
CA LEU A 19 10.96 8.80 -5.73
C LEU A 19 10.00 9.35 -6.79
N ILE A 20 10.26 10.57 -7.24
CA ILE A 20 9.50 11.22 -8.30
C ILE A 20 10.39 11.51 -9.51
N THR A 21 9.93 11.11 -10.68
CA THR A 21 10.61 11.31 -11.94
C THR A 21 9.70 11.98 -12.96
N GLY A 22 10.28 12.61 -13.95
CA GLY A 22 9.51 13.20 -15.03
C GLY A 22 10.35 13.57 -16.24
N SER A 23 9.71 14.16 -17.21
CA SER A 23 10.33 14.54 -18.48
C SER A 23 9.63 15.75 -19.10
N GLY A 24 10.18 16.24 -20.20
CA GLY A 24 9.59 17.37 -20.96
C GLY A 24 10.04 18.73 -20.43
N ALA A 25 11.05 18.79 -19.56
CA ALA A 25 11.72 20.02 -19.24
C ALA A 25 12.65 20.46 -20.38
N GLU A 26 13.02 21.74 -20.41
CA GLU A 26 14.10 22.21 -21.26
C GLU A 26 15.43 21.58 -20.81
N ALA A 27 16.33 21.36 -21.73
CA ALA A 27 17.65 20.81 -21.44
C ALA A 27 18.38 21.70 -20.41
N ASN A 28 18.82 21.09 -19.31
CA ASN A 28 19.48 21.73 -18.19
C ASN A 28 18.63 22.77 -17.43
N ALA A 29 17.30 22.80 -17.60
CA ALA A 29 16.43 23.67 -16.83
C ALA A 29 16.37 23.24 -15.35
N SER A 30 16.13 24.23 -14.49
CA SER A 30 15.85 23.98 -13.07
C SER A 30 14.39 23.54 -12.91
N VAL A 31 14.16 22.35 -12.38
CA VAL A 31 12.81 21.81 -12.12
C VAL A 31 12.54 21.80 -10.62
N SER A 32 11.50 22.52 -10.20
CA SER A 32 10.99 22.50 -8.83
C SER A 32 9.81 21.54 -8.73
N VAL A 33 9.92 20.53 -7.86
CA VAL A 33 8.89 19.51 -7.62
C VAL A 33 8.36 19.68 -6.21
N THR A 34 7.03 19.72 -6.06
CA THR A 34 6.35 19.82 -4.77
C THR A 34 5.35 18.68 -4.63
N ILE A 35 5.33 18.04 -3.45
CA ILE A 35 4.32 17.07 -3.03
C ILE A 35 3.53 17.63 -1.84
N SER A 36 2.22 17.45 -1.80
CA SER A 36 1.34 18.02 -0.78
C SER A 36 0.09 17.19 -0.52
N ASP A 37 -0.32 17.09 0.75
CA ASP A 37 -1.62 16.57 1.19
C ASP A 37 -2.69 17.68 1.38
N GLY A 38 -2.34 18.93 1.03
CA GLY A 38 -3.16 20.12 1.22
C GLY A 38 -2.90 20.85 2.54
N ALA A 39 -2.45 20.16 3.60
CA ALA A 39 -2.05 20.76 4.89
C ALA A 39 -0.53 20.83 5.01
N ASN A 40 0.17 19.79 4.58
CA ASN A 40 1.62 19.66 4.58
C ASN A 40 2.14 19.69 3.14
N ASN A 41 3.37 20.16 2.97
CA ASN A 41 4.04 20.11 1.67
C ASN A 41 5.56 20.04 1.84
N GLN A 42 6.21 19.45 0.83
CA GLN A 42 7.65 19.46 0.68
C GLN A 42 8.00 19.79 -0.77
N SER A 43 9.12 20.50 -0.96
CA SER A 43 9.62 20.85 -2.29
C SER A 43 11.09 20.46 -2.45
N ARG A 44 11.45 20.06 -3.65
CA ARG A 44 12.82 19.74 -4.07
C ARG A 44 13.08 20.39 -5.41
N THR A 45 14.34 20.70 -5.66
CA THR A 45 14.78 21.24 -6.95
C THR A 45 15.84 20.34 -7.53
N VAL A 46 15.71 20.03 -8.82
CA VAL A 46 16.65 19.21 -9.59
C VAL A 46 16.91 19.85 -10.94
N THR A 47 18.03 19.54 -11.55
CA THR A 47 18.35 19.98 -12.91
C THR A 47 17.96 18.87 -13.89
N ALA A 48 17.21 19.20 -14.93
CA ALA A 48 16.91 18.29 -16.03
C ALA A 48 18.17 17.96 -16.83
N ASP A 49 18.24 16.77 -17.38
CA ASP A 49 19.33 16.37 -18.26
C ASP A 49 19.21 17.01 -19.67
N GLY A 50 20.16 16.67 -20.55
CA GLY A 50 20.16 17.18 -21.92
C GLY A 50 18.99 16.71 -22.80
N SER A 51 18.21 15.73 -22.35
CA SER A 51 16.98 15.25 -22.99
C SER A 51 15.70 15.82 -22.37
N GLY A 52 15.82 16.59 -21.28
CA GLY A 52 14.72 17.14 -20.53
C GLY A 52 14.09 16.16 -19.52
N ALA A 53 14.77 15.04 -19.22
CA ALA A 53 14.37 14.14 -18.16
C ALA A 53 14.95 14.60 -16.80
N TRP A 54 14.23 14.33 -15.73
CA TRP A 54 14.62 14.71 -14.37
C TRP A 54 14.16 13.66 -13.34
N THR A 55 14.89 13.55 -12.25
CA THR A 55 14.58 12.64 -11.16
C THR A 55 15.03 13.24 -9.83
N ILE A 56 14.17 13.12 -8.81
CA ILE A 56 14.51 13.46 -7.43
C ILE A 56 15.23 12.24 -6.83
N SER A 57 16.52 12.15 -7.03
CA SER A 57 17.35 11.04 -6.58
C SER A 57 18.37 11.52 -5.55
N GLY A 58 18.48 10.82 -4.40
CA GLY A 58 19.34 11.18 -3.27
C GLY A 58 18.79 12.31 -2.41
N SER A 59 17.55 12.73 -2.66
CA SER A 59 16.80 13.69 -1.84
C SER A 59 15.28 13.44 -1.99
N GLU A 60 14.90 12.16 -1.97
CA GLU A 60 13.53 11.70 -2.07
C GLU A 60 12.62 12.39 -1.04
N PHE A 61 11.32 12.33 -1.25
CA PHE A 61 10.37 12.92 -0.33
C PHE A 61 10.04 11.95 0.81
N ASP A 62 10.14 12.42 2.05
CA ASP A 62 9.61 11.73 3.23
C ASP A 62 8.22 12.27 3.53
N VAL A 63 7.19 11.49 3.22
CA VAL A 63 5.78 11.82 3.44
C VAL A 63 5.15 11.06 4.60
N SER A 64 5.95 10.38 5.42
CA SER A 64 5.49 9.58 6.57
C SER A 64 4.69 10.36 7.61
N SER A 65 4.84 11.68 7.64
CA SER A 65 4.08 12.59 8.51
C SER A 65 2.88 13.27 7.82
N PHE A 66 2.62 12.96 6.55
CA PHE A 66 1.49 13.51 5.81
C PHE A 66 0.20 12.77 6.18
N ASN A 67 -0.94 13.39 5.91
CA ASN A 67 -2.23 12.73 6.11
C ASN A 67 -2.49 11.72 4.99
N ASP A 68 -3.02 10.56 5.35
CA ASP A 68 -3.51 9.57 4.38
C ASP A 68 -4.53 10.17 3.42
N GLY A 69 -4.51 9.71 2.19
CA GLY A 69 -5.40 10.14 1.14
C GLY A 69 -4.67 10.60 -0.12
N THR A 70 -5.29 11.49 -0.87
CA THR A 70 -4.74 11.96 -2.14
C THR A 70 -3.67 13.04 -1.90
N LEU A 71 -2.44 12.74 -2.31
CA LEU A 71 -1.38 13.72 -2.43
C LEU A 71 -1.37 14.30 -3.85
N THR A 72 -1.11 15.60 -3.94
CA THR A 72 -0.87 16.28 -5.21
C THR A 72 0.63 16.47 -5.41
N VAL A 73 1.14 16.00 -6.53
CA VAL A 73 2.50 16.26 -7.00
C VAL A 73 2.45 17.30 -8.11
N SER A 74 3.22 18.36 -7.99
CA SER A 74 3.31 19.40 -9.00
C SER A 74 4.77 19.72 -9.35
N ALA A 75 5.03 20.04 -10.61
CA ALA A 75 6.34 20.42 -11.08
C ALA A 75 6.28 21.67 -11.97
N THR A 76 7.23 22.56 -11.76
CA THR A 76 7.48 23.73 -12.63
C THR A 76 8.94 23.72 -13.07
N GLN A 77 9.25 24.30 -14.21
CA GLN A 77 10.63 24.54 -14.64
C GLN A 77 10.91 26.02 -14.77
N SER A 78 12.17 26.39 -14.60
CA SER A 78 12.65 27.74 -14.88
C SER A 78 13.80 27.69 -15.89
N ASP A 79 13.73 28.58 -16.89
CA ASP A 79 14.79 28.76 -17.88
C ASP A 79 15.99 29.56 -17.31
N ALA A 80 17.05 29.68 -18.11
CA ALA A 80 18.23 30.45 -17.73
C ALA A 80 17.98 31.96 -17.58
N ALA A 81 16.88 32.48 -18.13
CA ALA A 81 16.47 33.88 -18.00
C ALA A 81 15.60 34.12 -16.75
N GLY A 82 15.20 33.05 -16.04
CA GLY A 82 14.35 33.10 -14.86
C GLY A 82 12.86 33.07 -15.15
N ASN A 83 12.43 32.77 -16.38
CA ASN A 83 11.01 32.58 -16.68
C ASN A 83 10.55 31.21 -16.17
N THR A 84 9.39 31.17 -15.51
CA THR A 84 8.84 29.93 -14.92
C THR A 84 7.63 29.45 -15.72
N SER A 85 7.56 28.15 -15.99
CA SER A 85 6.43 27.52 -16.65
C SER A 85 5.16 27.48 -15.78
N SER A 86 4.01 27.23 -16.39
CA SER A 86 2.85 26.74 -15.65
C SER A 86 3.16 25.38 -14.99
N ALA A 87 2.49 25.08 -13.87
CA ALA A 87 2.68 23.82 -13.18
C ALA A 87 2.05 22.64 -13.98
N ALA A 88 2.79 21.55 -14.12
CA ALA A 88 2.23 20.23 -14.39
C ALA A 88 1.89 19.54 -13.07
N SER A 89 0.77 18.84 -12.98
CA SER A 89 0.39 18.15 -11.74
C SER A 89 -0.18 16.76 -11.99
N THR A 90 0.00 15.88 -11.00
CA THR A 90 -0.58 14.53 -10.93
C THR A 90 -0.95 14.22 -9.48
N ALA A 91 -1.68 13.12 -9.28
CA ALA A 91 -2.05 12.64 -7.95
C ALA A 91 -1.45 11.26 -7.68
N VAL A 92 -1.21 10.97 -6.40
CA VAL A 92 -0.85 9.65 -5.87
C VAL A 92 -1.60 9.46 -4.55
N ILE A 93 -1.89 8.22 -4.17
CA ILE A 93 -2.57 7.91 -2.92
C ILE A 93 -1.53 7.54 -1.86
N LEU A 94 -1.56 8.20 -0.71
CA LEU A 94 -0.86 7.79 0.50
C LEU A 94 -1.83 6.98 1.37
N ASP A 95 -1.40 5.79 1.78
CA ASP A 95 -2.10 4.92 2.71
C ASP A 95 -1.05 4.17 3.55
N ASN A 96 -0.67 4.78 4.66
CA ASN A 96 0.32 4.22 5.58
C ASN A 96 -0.32 3.63 6.85
N ALA A 97 -1.66 3.61 6.91
CA ALA A 97 -2.38 3.00 8.00
C ALA A 97 -2.38 1.46 7.89
N ALA A 98 -1.97 0.79 8.96
CA ALA A 98 -2.10 -0.67 9.01
C ALA A 98 -3.58 -1.07 9.15
N PRO A 99 -4.02 -2.17 8.49
CA PRO A 99 -5.35 -2.71 8.69
C PRO A 99 -5.65 -3.02 10.17
N SER A 100 -6.91 -2.93 10.57
CA SER A 100 -7.36 -3.33 11.90
C SER A 100 -7.12 -4.82 12.16
N ALA A 101 -6.94 -5.21 13.42
CA ALA A 101 -6.80 -6.62 13.78
C ALA A 101 -8.05 -7.42 13.42
N LEU A 102 -7.83 -8.60 12.84
CA LEU A 102 -8.91 -9.55 12.53
C LEU A 102 -9.53 -10.13 13.80
N THR A 103 -10.79 -10.54 13.71
CA THR A 103 -11.48 -11.33 14.73
C THR A 103 -11.75 -12.72 14.19
N ILE A 104 -11.37 -13.76 14.95
CA ILE A 104 -11.76 -15.16 14.67
C ILE A 104 -13.04 -15.43 15.46
N ALA A 105 -14.05 -15.99 14.80
CA ALA A 105 -15.29 -16.37 15.45
C ALA A 105 -15.06 -17.53 16.43
N THR A 106 -15.62 -17.40 17.63
CA THR A 106 -15.52 -18.41 18.68
C THR A 106 -16.91 -18.76 19.22
N PRO A 107 -17.15 -20.01 19.63
CA PRO A 107 -16.24 -21.17 19.58
C PRO A 107 -16.02 -21.72 18.15
N ILE A 108 -14.85 -22.26 17.85
CA ILE A 108 -14.61 -23.04 16.63
C ILE A 108 -15.34 -24.39 16.81
N GLU A 109 -15.91 -24.94 15.74
CA GLU A 109 -16.66 -26.19 15.74
C GLU A 109 -17.74 -26.26 16.85
N VAL A 110 -18.51 -25.14 17.00
CA VAL A 110 -19.67 -25.01 17.89
C VAL A 110 -19.34 -25.08 19.39
N ASP A 111 -18.47 -26.01 19.83
CA ASP A 111 -18.16 -26.25 21.24
C ASP A 111 -16.71 -25.87 21.63
N GLY A 112 -15.90 -25.44 20.68
CA GLY A 112 -14.49 -25.08 20.88
C GLY A 112 -13.55 -26.27 20.98
N ARG A 113 -14.00 -27.44 20.53
CA ARG A 113 -13.21 -28.69 20.48
C ARG A 113 -13.28 -29.28 19.08
N ILE A 114 -12.21 -29.88 18.66
CA ILE A 114 -12.13 -30.63 17.40
C ILE A 114 -12.04 -32.10 17.78
N ASN A 115 -13.03 -32.89 17.42
CA ASN A 115 -13.08 -34.35 17.68
C ASN A 115 -12.83 -35.11 16.37
N ALA A 116 -12.71 -36.45 16.46
CA ALA A 116 -12.39 -37.34 15.31
C ALA A 116 -13.46 -37.40 14.20
N VAL A 117 -14.59 -36.70 14.33
CA VAL A 117 -15.57 -36.54 13.26
C VAL A 117 -15.36 -35.22 12.51
N GLU A 118 -14.80 -34.25 13.18
CA GLU A 118 -14.60 -32.86 12.72
C GLU A 118 -13.17 -32.62 12.19
N ASP A 119 -12.18 -33.39 12.69
CA ASP A 119 -10.76 -33.16 12.43
C ASP A 119 -10.36 -33.15 10.94
N GLY A 120 -11.12 -33.85 10.09
CA GLY A 120 -10.92 -33.86 8.64
C GLY A 120 -11.44 -32.61 7.90
N SER A 121 -12.21 -31.71 8.58
CA SER A 121 -12.86 -30.58 7.91
C SER A 121 -13.19 -29.45 8.89
N VAL A 122 -12.15 -28.85 9.48
CA VAL A 122 -12.33 -27.78 10.47
C VAL A 122 -12.64 -26.46 9.78
N LEU A 123 -13.81 -25.90 10.09
CA LEU A 123 -14.28 -24.62 9.56
C LEU A 123 -13.87 -23.46 10.47
N ILE A 124 -13.16 -22.50 9.92
CA ILE A 124 -12.78 -21.27 10.62
C ILE A 124 -13.37 -20.07 9.90
N THR A 125 -14.02 -19.20 10.67
CA THR A 125 -14.64 -17.97 10.18
C THR A 125 -14.21 -16.77 11.01
N GLY A 126 -14.41 -15.58 10.48
CA GLY A 126 -14.12 -14.36 11.23
C GLY A 126 -14.58 -13.10 10.53
N SER A 127 -14.11 -11.99 11.03
CA SER A 127 -14.48 -10.66 10.54
C SER A 127 -13.38 -9.64 10.82
N GLY A 128 -13.64 -8.37 10.48
CA GLY A 128 -12.72 -7.25 10.72
C GLY A 128 -11.65 -7.06 9.65
N ALA A 129 -11.73 -7.82 8.55
CA ALA A 129 -10.89 -7.54 7.39
C ALA A 129 -11.38 -6.31 6.63
N GLU A 130 -10.52 -5.70 5.86
CA GLU A 130 -10.95 -4.73 4.85
C GLU A 130 -11.78 -5.44 3.77
N ALA A 131 -12.72 -4.71 3.18
CA ALA A 131 -13.56 -5.25 2.11
C ALA A 131 -12.72 -5.79 0.96
N ASN A 132 -12.96 -7.03 0.58
CA ASN A 132 -12.24 -7.75 -0.48
C ASN A 132 -10.74 -7.99 -0.21
N ALA A 133 -10.26 -7.79 1.02
CA ALA A 133 -8.89 -8.07 1.40
C ALA A 133 -8.60 -9.57 1.44
N SER A 134 -7.35 -9.93 1.21
CA SER A 134 -6.85 -11.30 1.34
C SER A 134 -6.55 -11.61 2.80
N VAL A 135 -7.19 -12.64 3.35
CA VAL A 135 -7.01 -13.10 4.73
C VAL A 135 -6.29 -14.43 4.72
N SER A 136 -5.13 -14.51 5.40
CA SER A 136 -4.40 -15.75 5.62
C SER A 136 -4.68 -16.29 7.01
N VAL A 137 -5.15 -17.54 7.08
CA VAL A 137 -5.49 -18.23 8.33
C VAL A 137 -4.57 -19.43 8.48
N THR A 138 -3.99 -19.57 9.68
CA THR A 138 -3.12 -20.72 10.01
C THR A 138 -3.64 -21.40 11.25
N ILE A 139 -3.73 -22.74 11.21
CA ILE A 139 -3.96 -23.61 12.37
C ILE A 139 -2.67 -24.39 12.68
N SER A 140 -2.33 -24.53 13.96
CA SER A 140 -1.11 -25.23 14.38
C SER A 140 -1.28 -25.90 15.74
N ASP A 141 -0.65 -27.06 15.92
CA ASP A 141 -0.48 -27.76 17.20
C ASP A 141 0.91 -27.49 17.84
N GLY A 142 1.72 -26.62 17.21
CA GLY A 142 3.10 -26.32 17.62
C GLY A 142 4.17 -27.14 16.89
N SER A 143 3.82 -28.31 16.34
CA SER A 143 4.71 -29.16 15.53
C SER A 143 4.30 -29.19 14.07
N ASN A 144 2.99 -29.23 13.82
CA ASN A 144 2.38 -29.17 12.50
C ASN A 144 1.65 -27.85 12.29
N ASN A 145 1.52 -27.43 11.05
CA ASN A 145 0.72 -26.27 10.70
C ASN A 145 0.13 -26.42 9.29
N GLN A 146 -1.02 -25.80 9.10
CA GLN A 146 -1.64 -25.62 7.79
C GLN A 146 -2.10 -24.18 7.64
N SER A 147 -1.95 -23.64 6.44
CA SER A 147 -2.40 -22.28 6.11
C SER A 147 -3.38 -22.30 4.93
N ARG A 148 -4.36 -21.44 4.97
CA ARG A 148 -5.33 -21.19 3.90
C ARG A 148 -5.46 -19.70 3.69
N THR A 149 -5.79 -19.31 2.46
CA THR A 149 -6.06 -17.92 2.10
C THR A 149 -7.46 -17.81 1.54
N VAL A 150 -8.19 -16.79 1.99
CA VAL A 150 -9.56 -16.49 1.54
C VAL A 150 -9.70 -14.99 1.31
N THR A 151 -10.61 -14.61 0.44
CA THR A 151 -10.97 -13.19 0.25
C THR A 151 -12.15 -12.85 1.16
N ALA A 152 -12.02 -11.77 1.93
CA ALA A 152 -13.11 -11.24 2.73
C ALA A 152 -14.21 -10.66 1.83
N ASP A 153 -15.44 -10.70 2.30
CA ASP A 153 -16.56 -10.08 1.60
C ASP A 153 -16.57 -8.54 1.74
N GLY A 154 -17.58 -7.88 1.14
CA GLY A 154 -17.71 -6.43 1.18
C GLY A 154 -17.97 -5.83 2.58
N SER A 155 -18.27 -6.67 3.58
CA SER A 155 -18.43 -6.28 4.99
C SER A 155 -17.22 -6.60 5.86
N GLY A 156 -16.18 -7.22 5.28
CA GLY A 156 -14.98 -7.67 5.99
C GLY A 156 -15.14 -9.01 6.71
N ALA A 157 -16.22 -9.75 6.46
CA ALA A 157 -16.38 -11.11 6.96
C ALA A 157 -15.65 -12.12 6.04
N TRP A 158 -15.09 -13.17 6.63
CA TRP A 158 -14.34 -14.18 5.90
C TRP A 158 -14.61 -15.59 6.45
N THR A 159 -14.55 -16.56 5.57
CA THR A 159 -14.85 -17.97 5.88
C THR A 159 -13.96 -18.88 5.07
N ILE A 160 -13.25 -19.80 5.73
CA ILE A 160 -12.51 -20.87 5.05
C ILE A 160 -13.54 -21.95 4.66
N SER A 161 -14.12 -21.85 3.48
CA SER A 161 -15.09 -22.80 2.96
C SER A 161 -14.63 -23.44 1.65
N GLY A 162 -14.89 -24.75 1.49
CA GLY A 162 -14.45 -25.54 0.33
C GLY A 162 -12.95 -25.87 0.32
N SER A 163 -12.22 -25.49 1.38
CA SER A 163 -10.81 -25.82 1.62
C SER A 163 -10.52 -25.81 3.11
N GLU A 164 -11.42 -26.38 3.91
CA GLU A 164 -11.33 -26.49 5.35
C GLU A 164 -10.00 -27.13 5.78
N PHE A 165 -9.65 -27.03 7.05
CA PHE A 165 -8.42 -27.61 7.56
C PHE A 165 -8.62 -29.08 7.91
N ASP A 166 -7.78 -29.96 7.41
CA ASP A 166 -7.69 -31.36 7.85
C ASP A 166 -6.58 -31.48 8.89
N VAL A 167 -6.96 -31.59 10.14
CA VAL A 167 -6.04 -31.71 11.29
C VAL A 167 -5.98 -33.14 11.86
N SER A 168 -6.51 -34.12 11.15
CA SER A 168 -6.52 -35.51 11.58
C SER A 168 -5.15 -36.14 11.82
N SER A 169 -4.09 -35.46 11.30
CA SER A 169 -2.70 -35.89 11.48
C SER A 169 -1.92 -35.03 12.48
N PHE A 170 -2.56 -34.12 13.16
CA PHE A 170 -1.93 -33.23 14.16
C PHE A 170 -1.69 -33.93 15.47
#